data_f70f69cc2a1186587c04f12f8feb7121
#
_entry.id   f70f69cc2a1186587c04f12f8feb7121
#
_cell.length_a   1.000
_cell.length_b   1.000
_cell.length_c   1.000
_cell.angle_alpha   90.00
_cell.angle_beta   90.00
_cell.angle_gamma   90.00
#
_symmetry.space_group_name_H-M   'P 1'
#
loop_
_entity.id
_entity.type
_entity.pdbx_description
1 polymer ?
#
loop_
_entity_poly.entity_id
_entity_poly.type
_entity_poly.pdbx_seq_one_letter_code
_entity_poly.pdbx_strand_id
1 'polypeptide(L)'
;MFDKAFDLFWQEHDNSYRFWHTAQERAADTYKEILESQGSDRVGAAKTAVKESLGETNPGMAVAQSYSAREELREKDFSDLSSDEIREIREMLTSLSLQLGERKTRRHELGNGVGIDMRRTLRTNLVYGGHVLKLRYRKPKYRPRSLVIIADISGSMEPYTRLLLHFVYCMAVGLEQRVESFVFGTRLTRVTRHMEARNVEASLLSVSQMVEDWSGGTRIGEVLKSFNYVWGRRVLRRGAVVILISDGWDRGTPELLRTEIDRLQRSCFRLVWLNPLLGLPGYEPLTIGMQTALPYVDDFLPVHNLASLEDLVGHLARVGVCRPVRKQWSRVQVGRKV
;
A
#
# COMPACT_ATOMS: atom_id res chain seq x y z
N MET A 1 21.86 23.19 -3.48
CA MET A 1 22.46 22.41 -4.60
C MET A 1 21.57 21.23 -4.97
N PHE A 2 20.93 20.57 -4.00
CA PHE A 2 20.03 19.43 -4.20
C PHE A 2 18.67 19.85 -4.80
N ASP A 3 18.10 20.98 -4.39
CA ASP A 3 16.86 21.52 -4.98
C ASP A 3 16.96 21.73 -6.48
N LYS A 4 18.13 22.17 -6.96
CA LYS A 4 18.41 22.28 -8.40
C LYS A 4 18.53 20.92 -9.09
N ALA A 5 19.01 19.91 -8.40
CA ALA A 5 19.13 18.56 -8.98
C ALA A 5 17.76 17.86 -8.99
N PHE A 6 16.92 18.10 -8.00
CA PHE A 6 15.54 17.62 -7.93
C PHE A 6 14.65 18.30 -8.99
N ASP A 7 14.72 19.62 -9.07
CA ASP A 7 14.01 20.38 -10.12
C ASP A 7 14.49 20.03 -11.52
N LEU A 8 15.80 19.77 -11.71
CA LEU A 8 16.35 19.29 -12.96
C LEU A 8 15.90 17.84 -13.27
N PHE A 9 15.84 16.96 -12.28
CA PHE A 9 15.38 15.57 -12.45
C PHE A 9 13.90 15.54 -12.87
N TRP A 10 13.05 16.35 -12.22
CA TRP A 10 11.63 16.41 -12.58
C TRP A 10 11.37 17.24 -13.83
N GLN A 11 12.17 18.29 -14.11
CA GLN A 11 12.14 19.01 -15.39
C GLN A 11 12.71 18.18 -16.54
N GLU A 12 13.71 17.35 -16.31
CA GLU A 12 14.17 16.39 -17.31
C GLU A 12 13.13 15.28 -17.58
N HIS A 13 12.40 14.83 -16.56
CA HIS A 13 11.30 13.86 -16.75
C HIS A 13 10.09 14.51 -17.43
N ASP A 14 9.73 15.75 -17.09
CA ASP A 14 8.68 16.51 -17.80
C ASP A 14 9.11 16.89 -19.22
N ASN A 15 10.38 17.22 -19.42
CA ASN A 15 10.98 17.43 -20.75
C ASN A 15 11.12 16.10 -21.53
N SER A 16 11.41 14.98 -20.86
CA SER A 16 11.39 13.68 -21.52
C SER A 16 9.98 13.33 -21.96
N TYR A 17 8.97 13.58 -21.13
CA TYR A 17 7.57 13.36 -21.49
C TYR A 17 7.13 14.25 -22.66
N ARG A 18 7.50 15.52 -22.67
CA ARG A 18 7.29 16.44 -23.79
C ARG A 18 8.12 16.05 -25.02
N PHE A 19 9.36 15.64 -24.82
CA PHE A 19 10.22 15.19 -25.91
C PHE A 19 9.68 13.92 -26.58
N TRP A 20 9.19 12.94 -25.80
CA TRP A 20 8.56 11.73 -26.33
C TRP A 20 7.22 12.03 -27.01
N HIS A 21 6.41 12.94 -26.47
CA HIS A 21 5.16 13.38 -27.13
C HIS A 21 5.46 14.09 -28.46
N THR A 22 6.42 15.00 -28.45
CA THR A 22 6.85 15.72 -29.67
C THR A 22 7.57 14.79 -30.66
N ALA A 23 8.31 13.80 -30.18
CA ALA A 23 8.95 12.80 -31.02
C ALA A 23 7.92 11.83 -31.63
N GLN A 24 6.87 11.50 -30.89
CA GLN A 24 5.78 10.65 -31.37
C GLN A 24 4.88 11.38 -32.39
N GLU A 25 4.63 12.69 -32.18
CA GLU A 25 3.94 13.55 -33.15
C GLU A 25 4.78 13.71 -34.41
N ARG A 26 6.08 14.00 -34.31
CA ARG A 26 6.99 14.09 -35.47
C ARG A 26 7.16 12.76 -36.21
N ALA A 27 7.20 11.63 -35.48
CA ALA A 27 7.21 10.31 -36.11
C ALA A 27 5.90 10.02 -36.86
N ALA A 28 4.76 10.43 -36.32
CA ALA A 28 3.47 10.29 -36.97
C ALA A 28 3.36 11.19 -38.24
N ASP A 29 3.87 12.41 -38.17
CA ASP A 29 3.90 13.33 -39.31
C ASP A 29 4.89 12.85 -40.39
N THR A 30 6.07 12.38 -40.00
CA THR A 30 7.04 11.78 -40.95
C THR A 30 6.48 10.50 -41.57
N TYR A 31 5.74 9.70 -40.82
CA TYR A 31 5.06 8.51 -41.37
C TYR A 31 3.95 8.87 -42.35
N LYS A 32 3.24 9.97 -42.11
CA LYS A 32 2.23 10.51 -43.00
C LYS A 32 2.84 11.06 -44.29
N GLU A 33 3.94 11.83 -44.21
CA GLU A 33 4.70 12.31 -45.36
C GLU A 33 5.30 11.19 -46.22
N ILE A 34 5.81 10.11 -45.58
CA ILE A 34 6.30 8.92 -46.28
C ILE A 34 5.15 8.17 -46.98
N LEU A 35 3.97 8.12 -46.39
CA LEU A 35 2.79 7.51 -46.99
C LEU A 35 2.23 8.31 -48.15
N GLU A 36 2.31 9.65 -48.11
CA GLU A 36 1.87 10.55 -49.18
C GLU A 36 2.88 10.66 -50.34
N SER A 37 4.16 10.43 -50.04
CA SER A 37 5.23 10.51 -51.07
C SER A 37 5.47 9.22 -51.88
N GLN A 38 4.92 8.10 -51.46
CA GLN A 38 5.02 6.82 -52.18
C GLN A 38 3.64 6.46 -52.77
N GLY A 39 3.53 6.72 -54.10
CA GLY A 39 2.33 6.44 -54.85
C GLY A 39 1.76 5.03 -54.68
N SER A 40 0.50 4.93 -54.91
CA SER A 40 -0.53 3.94 -54.63
C SER A 40 -0.22 2.45 -54.93
N ASP A 41 0.88 2.09 -55.58
CA ASP A 41 1.06 0.72 -56.07
C ASP A 41 1.90 -0.21 -55.17
N ARG A 42 2.47 0.31 -54.09
CA ARG A 42 3.25 -0.53 -53.13
C ARG A 42 2.50 -0.89 -51.83
N VAL A 43 1.36 -0.33 -51.59
CA VAL A 43 0.56 -0.56 -50.38
C VAL A 43 -0.07 -1.97 -50.35
N GLY A 44 -0.30 -2.57 -51.53
CA GLY A 44 -0.83 -3.94 -51.62
C GLY A 44 0.17 -5.01 -51.19
N ALA A 45 1.43 -4.88 -51.64
CA ALA A 45 2.48 -5.86 -51.31
C ALA A 45 2.94 -5.80 -49.85
N ALA A 46 2.99 -4.60 -49.28
CA ALA A 46 3.35 -4.44 -47.81
C ALA A 46 2.27 -4.97 -46.87
N LYS A 47 0.99 -4.86 -47.24
CA LYS A 47 -0.11 -5.44 -46.46
C LYS A 47 -0.14 -6.96 -46.51
N THR A 48 0.29 -7.56 -47.63
CA THR A 48 0.37 -9.03 -47.72
C THR A 48 1.58 -9.57 -46.97
N ALA A 49 2.76 -8.91 -47.03
CA ALA A 49 3.95 -9.29 -46.30
C ALA A 49 3.82 -9.13 -44.77
N VAL A 50 3.12 -8.08 -44.32
CA VAL A 50 2.80 -7.90 -42.88
C VAL A 50 1.75 -8.92 -42.40
N LYS A 51 0.86 -9.37 -43.29
CA LYS A 51 -0.14 -10.42 -42.99
C LYS A 51 0.46 -11.82 -42.97
N GLU A 52 1.54 -12.06 -43.72
CA GLU A 52 2.30 -13.32 -43.70
C GLU A 52 3.36 -13.37 -42.59
N SER A 53 3.87 -12.23 -42.12
CA SER A 53 4.79 -12.18 -40.95
C SER A 53 4.06 -12.16 -39.61
N LEU A 54 2.78 -11.81 -39.55
CA LEU A 54 1.88 -12.06 -38.43
C LEU A 54 1.27 -13.44 -38.65
N GLY A 55 2.09 -14.47 -38.51
CA GLY A 55 1.60 -15.85 -38.43
C GLY A 55 0.44 -15.91 -37.46
N GLU A 56 -0.59 -16.68 -37.80
CA GLU A 56 -1.78 -16.95 -36.99
C GLU A 56 -1.35 -17.24 -35.55
N THR A 57 -1.26 -16.20 -34.72
CA THR A 57 -1.10 -16.37 -33.29
C THR A 57 -2.42 -16.94 -32.78
N ASN A 58 -2.41 -18.22 -32.54
CA ASN A 58 -3.48 -18.95 -31.88
C ASN A 58 -3.94 -18.10 -30.68
N PRO A 59 -5.21 -17.69 -30.55
CA PRO A 59 -5.67 -16.80 -29.48
C PRO A 59 -5.32 -17.39 -28.09
N GLY A 60 -5.19 -18.71 -27.97
CA GLY A 60 -4.69 -19.37 -26.78
C GLY A 60 -3.21 -19.08 -26.46
N MET A 61 -2.36 -18.87 -27.47
CA MET A 61 -0.93 -18.57 -27.28
C MET A 61 -0.68 -17.12 -26.88
N ALA A 62 -1.46 -16.18 -27.43
CA ALA A 62 -1.42 -14.77 -27.05
C ALA A 62 -1.90 -14.55 -25.60
N VAL A 63 -2.93 -15.27 -25.18
CA VAL A 63 -3.42 -15.27 -23.78
C VAL A 63 -2.39 -15.87 -22.84
N ALA A 64 -1.73 -16.99 -23.22
CA ALA A 64 -0.70 -17.61 -22.40
C ALA A 64 0.55 -16.72 -22.26
N GLN A 65 0.99 -16.04 -23.33
CA GLN A 65 2.10 -15.10 -23.29
C GLN A 65 1.80 -13.86 -22.44
N SER A 66 0.58 -13.30 -22.54
CA SER A 66 0.18 -12.16 -21.70
C SER A 66 0.04 -12.55 -20.22
N TYR A 67 -0.34 -13.79 -19.92
CA TYR A 67 -0.42 -14.30 -18.56
C TYR A 67 0.98 -14.48 -17.95
N SER A 68 1.93 -15.05 -18.72
CA SER A 68 3.33 -15.20 -18.30
C SER A 68 4.00 -13.85 -18.05
N ALA A 69 3.79 -12.87 -18.92
CA ALA A 69 4.35 -11.52 -18.75
C ALA A 69 3.80 -10.81 -17.49
N ARG A 70 2.52 -10.98 -17.17
CA ARG A 70 1.93 -10.45 -15.94
C ARG A 70 2.47 -11.14 -14.68
N GLU A 71 2.73 -12.44 -14.74
CA GLU A 71 3.29 -13.19 -13.60
C GLU A 71 4.74 -12.75 -13.33
N GLU A 72 5.56 -12.57 -14.37
CA GLU A 72 6.91 -12.01 -14.24
C GLU A 72 6.89 -10.59 -13.65
N LEU A 73 5.92 -9.76 -14.08
CA LEU A 73 5.76 -8.40 -13.58
C LEU A 73 5.35 -8.36 -12.09
N ARG A 74 4.60 -9.36 -11.61
CA ARG A 74 4.21 -9.46 -10.20
C ARG A 74 5.39 -9.75 -9.27
N GLU A 75 6.40 -10.49 -9.76
CA GLU A 75 7.57 -10.88 -8.98
C GLU A 75 8.73 -9.89 -9.11
N LYS A 76 8.71 -9.02 -10.12
CA LYS A 76 9.77 -8.05 -10.40
C LYS A 76 9.85 -7.00 -9.28
N ASP A 77 11.08 -6.71 -8.83
CA ASP A 77 11.32 -5.69 -7.80
C ASP A 77 10.93 -4.29 -8.29
N PHE A 78 10.35 -3.49 -7.42
CA PHE A 78 9.91 -2.12 -7.73
C PHE A 78 11.05 -1.19 -8.13
N SER A 79 12.29 -1.47 -7.69
CA SER A 79 13.49 -0.71 -8.07
C SER A 79 13.88 -0.90 -9.53
N ASP A 80 13.49 -2.02 -10.14
CA ASP A 80 13.91 -2.44 -11.48
C ASP A 80 12.85 -2.21 -12.57
N LEU A 81 11.75 -1.55 -12.21
CA LEU A 81 10.61 -1.33 -13.09
C LEU A 81 10.85 -0.17 -14.05
N SER A 82 10.49 -0.37 -15.30
CA SER A 82 10.35 0.68 -16.31
C SER A 82 9.09 1.53 -16.10
N SER A 83 9.03 2.69 -16.73
CA SER A 83 7.86 3.59 -16.61
C SER A 83 6.55 2.97 -17.12
N ASP A 84 6.60 2.12 -18.15
CA ASP A 84 5.43 1.43 -18.68
C ASP A 84 4.95 0.32 -17.74
N GLU A 85 5.89 -0.45 -17.17
CA GLU A 85 5.60 -1.48 -16.18
C GLU A 85 5.01 -0.89 -14.89
N ILE A 86 5.49 0.27 -14.45
CA ILE A 86 4.90 1.01 -13.32
C ILE A 86 3.42 1.34 -13.59
N ARG A 87 3.07 1.73 -14.82
CA ARG A 87 1.67 2.01 -15.17
C ARG A 87 0.81 0.76 -15.08
N GLU A 88 1.30 -0.36 -15.60
CA GLU A 88 0.58 -1.64 -15.55
C GLU A 88 0.39 -2.13 -14.10
N ILE A 89 1.42 -2.06 -13.27
CA ILE A 89 1.32 -2.40 -11.85
C ILE A 89 0.30 -1.51 -11.12
N ARG A 90 0.21 -0.23 -11.45
CA ARG A 90 -0.80 0.67 -10.86
C ARG A 90 -2.23 0.25 -11.20
N GLU A 91 -2.47 -0.19 -12.42
CA GLU A 91 -3.78 -0.71 -12.83
C GLU A 91 -4.10 -2.00 -12.04
N MET A 92 -3.12 -2.89 -11.89
CA MET A 92 -3.27 -4.11 -11.10
C MET A 92 -3.54 -3.80 -9.62
N LEU A 93 -2.82 -2.85 -9.00
CA LEU A 93 -3.07 -2.39 -7.63
C LEU A 93 -4.48 -1.83 -7.42
N THR A 94 -4.99 -1.09 -8.40
CA THR A 94 -6.34 -0.52 -8.34
C THR A 94 -7.42 -1.61 -8.37
N SER A 95 -7.14 -2.76 -8.99
CA SER A 95 -8.05 -3.89 -9.08
C SER A 95 -8.06 -4.80 -7.84
N LEU A 96 -7.14 -4.60 -6.89
CA LEU A 96 -7.04 -5.42 -5.69
C LEU A 96 -8.29 -5.31 -4.79
N SER A 97 -8.84 -6.45 -4.42
CA SER A 97 -9.93 -6.51 -3.45
C SER A 97 -9.40 -6.30 -2.03
N LEU A 98 -9.50 -5.08 -1.55
CA LEU A 98 -8.96 -4.68 -0.26
C LEU A 98 -9.97 -5.01 0.86
N GLN A 99 -9.57 -5.83 1.81
CA GLN A 99 -10.35 -6.15 3.00
C GLN A 99 -9.46 -6.10 4.23
N LEU A 100 -10.01 -5.62 5.32
CA LEU A 100 -9.33 -5.59 6.61
C LEU A 100 -10.15 -6.40 7.63
N GLY A 101 -9.46 -7.16 8.47
CA GLY A 101 -10.10 -7.98 9.49
C GLY A 101 -11.02 -7.20 10.42
N GLU A 102 -12.06 -7.85 10.88
CA GLU A 102 -13.09 -7.27 11.71
C GLU A 102 -12.75 -7.32 13.21
N ARG A 103 -13.35 -6.43 13.98
CA ARG A 103 -13.31 -6.43 15.42
C ARG A 103 -14.70 -6.60 16.02
N LYS A 104 -14.80 -7.38 17.06
CA LYS A 104 -16.00 -7.45 17.90
C LYS A 104 -16.21 -6.13 18.61
N THR A 105 -17.41 -5.59 18.53
CA THR A 105 -17.79 -4.36 19.26
C THR A 105 -18.51 -4.71 20.56
N ARG A 106 -18.67 -3.72 21.45
CA ARG A 106 -19.51 -3.87 22.66
C ARG A 106 -21.01 -3.84 22.33
N ARG A 107 -21.36 -3.45 21.10
CA ARG A 107 -22.76 -3.41 20.65
C ARG A 107 -23.18 -4.78 20.15
N HIS A 108 -24.47 -5.06 20.27
CA HIS A 108 -25.10 -6.26 19.76
C HIS A 108 -26.13 -5.87 18.71
N GLU A 109 -26.40 -6.79 17.80
CA GLU A 109 -27.46 -6.69 16.81
C GLU A 109 -28.37 -7.92 16.90
N LEU A 110 -29.56 -7.83 16.29
CA LEU A 110 -30.48 -8.97 16.19
C LEU A 110 -29.83 -10.11 15.40
N GLY A 111 -29.99 -11.32 15.89
CA GLY A 111 -29.51 -12.51 15.19
C GLY A 111 -29.44 -13.72 16.13
N ASN A 112 -29.22 -14.87 15.55
CA ASN A 112 -29.10 -16.14 16.27
C ASN A 112 -27.77 -16.18 17.04
N GLY A 113 -27.74 -15.64 18.23
CA GLY A 113 -26.59 -15.63 19.12
C GLY A 113 -26.94 -16.21 20.48
N VAL A 114 -25.93 -16.35 21.35
CA VAL A 114 -26.07 -16.99 22.68
C VAL A 114 -26.79 -16.09 23.69
N GLY A 115 -26.94 -14.80 23.44
CA GLY A 115 -27.54 -13.87 24.40
C GLY A 115 -28.98 -13.50 24.07
N ILE A 116 -29.86 -13.55 25.06
CA ILE A 116 -31.25 -13.08 24.92
C ILE A 116 -31.25 -11.55 24.97
N ASP A 117 -31.96 -10.88 24.06
CA ASP A 117 -32.25 -9.45 24.09
C ASP A 117 -33.54 -9.23 24.90
N MET A 118 -33.40 -9.10 26.21
CA MET A 118 -34.55 -8.95 27.12
C MET A 118 -35.45 -7.76 26.75
N ARG A 119 -34.85 -6.64 26.36
CA ARG A 119 -35.63 -5.43 26.00
C ARG A 119 -36.54 -5.68 24.79
N ARG A 120 -36.02 -6.35 23.76
CA ARG A 120 -36.78 -6.68 22.56
C ARG A 120 -37.75 -7.82 22.81
N THR A 121 -37.34 -8.83 23.57
CA THR A 121 -38.22 -9.93 24.00
C THR A 121 -39.44 -9.38 24.70
N LEU A 122 -39.29 -8.55 25.72
CA LEU A 122 -40.41 -7.93 26.42
C LEU A 122 -41.29 -7.09 25.50
N ARG A 123 -40.69 -6.20 24.69
CA ARG A 123 -41.44 -5.38 23.73
C ARG A 123 -42.26 -6.22 22.75
N THR A 124 -41.69 -7.29 22.22
CA THR A 124 -42.38 -8.19 21.27
C THR A 124 -43.54 -8.96 21.97
N ASN A 125 -43.40 -9.27 23.24
CA ASN A 125 -44.37 -10.05 23.99
C ASN A 125 -45.44 -9.21 24.70
N LEU A 126 -45.37 -7.87 24.65
CA LEU A 126 -46.45 -7.00 25.18
C LEU A 126 -47.80 -7.28 24.54
N VAL A 127 -47.83 -7.64 23.24
CA VAL A 127 -49.04 -8.03 22.51
C VAL A 127 -49.70 -9.28 23.12
N TYR A 128 -48.95 -10.09 23.85
CA TYR A 128 -49.43 -11.30 24.51
C TYR A 128 -49.64 -11.10 26.02
N GLY A 129 -49.94 -9.85 26.43
CA GLY A 129 -50.17 -9.55 27.84
C GLY A 129 -48.91 -9.66 28.73
N GLY A 130 -47.74 -9.63 28.15
CA GLY A 130 -46.46 -9.75 28.86
C GLY A 130 -45.96 -11.18 29.04
N HIS A 131 -46.72 -12.19 28.64
CA HIS A 131 -46.25 -13.59 28.63
C HIS A 131 -45.15 -13.79 27.57
N VAL A 132 -44.02 -14.35 27.98
CA VAL A 132 -42.85 -14.54 27.10
C VAL A 132 -43.05 -15.77 26.19
N LEU A 133 -43.68 -15.54 25.05
CA LEU A 133 -43.92 -16.59 24.04
C LEU A 133 -42.84 -16.61 22.95
N LYS A 134 -42.19 -15.47 22.66
CA LYS A 134 -41.20 -15.32 21.62
C LYS A 134 -39.92 -14.73 22.19
N LEU A 135 -38.84 -15.50 22.23
CA LEU A 135 -37.52 -15.03 22.62
C LEU A 135 -36.85 -14.34 21.43
N ARG A 136 -36.20 -13.21 21.70
CA ARG A 136 -35.35 -12.50 20.73
C ARG A 136 -33.91 -12.62 21.18
N TYR A 137 -33.06 -13.11 20.24
CA TYR A 137 -31.64 -13.30 20.49
C TYR A 137 -30.83 -12.16 19.90
N ARG A 138 -29.64 -11.95 20.46
CA ARG A 138 -28.68 -10.95 20.01
C ARG A 138 -27.33 -11.62 19.74
N LYS A 139 -26.68 -11.18 18.68
CA LYS A 139 -25.30 -11.53 18.34
C LYS A 139 -24.38 -10.33 18.50
N PRO A 140 -23.08 -10.54 18.74
CA PRO A 140 -22.11 -9.45 18.73
C PRO A 140 -22.11 -8.75 17.38
N LYS A 141 -22.02 -7.41 17.39
CA LYS A 141 -21.84 -6.63 16.16
C LYS A 141 -20.35 -6.51 15.86
N TYR A 142 -19.96 -6.92 14.67
CA TYR A 142 -18.60 -6.75 14.15
C TYR A 142 -18.52 -5.45 13.35
N ARG A 143 -17.31 -4.89 13.29
CA ARG A 143 -16.98 -3.74 12.42
C ARG A 143 -15.55 -3.87 11.94
N PRO A 144 -15.26 -3.44 10.73
CA PRO A 144 -13.88 -3.43 10.23
C PRO A 144 -13.00 -2.54 11.13
N ARG A 145 -11.71 -2.87 11.21
CA ARG A 145 -10.73 -2.12 11.97
C ARG A 145 -10.33 -0.87 11.21
N SER A 146 -9.93 0.18 11.91
CA SER A 146 -9.27 1.32 11.28
C SER A 146 -7.82 0.95 10.96
N LEU A 147 -7.30 1.54 9.88
CA LEU A 147 -5.93 1.38 9.42
C LEU A 147 -5.19 2.70 9.59
N VAL A 148 -3.95 2.62 10.04
CA VAL A 148 -3.00 3.74 10.07
C VAL A 148 -1.77 3.34 9.30
N ILE A 149 -1.37 4.15 8.34
CA ILE A 149 -0.17 3.92 7.53
C ILE A 149 0.81 5.05 7.81
N ILE A 150 2.05 4.70 8.11
CA ILE A 150 3.15 5.64 8.35
C ILE A 150 4.27 5.23 7.41
N ALA A 151 4.47 5.97 6.32
CA ALA A 151 5.40 5.63 5.25
C ALA A 151 6.63 6.53 5.27
N ASP A 152 7.79 5.91 5.24
CA ASP A 152 9.08 6.54 5.03
C ASP A 152 9.24 6.93 3.56
N ILE A 153 9.62 8.19 3.33
CA ILE A 153 9.88 8.74 2.00
C ILE A 153 11.30 9.32 1.91
N SER A 154 12.20 8.83 2.76
CA SER A 154 13.61 9.23 2.73
C SER A 154 14.30 8.81 1.41
N GLY A 155 15.49 9.37 1.15
CA GLY A 155 16.23 9.10 -0.09
C GLY A 155 16.55 7.62 -0.32
N SER A 156 16.74 6.82 0.74
CA SER A 156 16.94 5.37 0.61
C SER A 156 15.69 4.63 0.13
N MET A 157 14.51 5.21 0.37
CA MET A 157 13.22 4.66 -0.03
C MET A 157 12.76 5.15 -1.41
N GLU A 158 13.50 6.07 -2.06
CA GLU A 158 13.09 6.73 -3.30
C GLU A 158 12.63 5.75 -4.41
N PRO A 159 13.33 4.64 -4.72
CA PRO A 159 12.89 3.70 -5.75
C PRO A 159 11.51 3.10 -5.48
N TYR A 160 11.17 2.89 -4.21
CA TYR A 160 9.94 2.25 -3.76
C TYR A 160 8.81 3.25 -3.49
N THR A 161 9.14 4.50 -3.15
CA THR A 161 8.21 5.51 -2.63
C THR A 161 7.03 5.74 -3.56
N ARG A 162 7.27 5.82 -4.86
CA ARG A 162 6.22 6.13 -5.85
C ARG A 162 5.12 5.06 -5.89
N LEU A 163 5.48 3.78 -5.90
CA LEU A 163 4.52 2.68 -5.91
C LEU A 163 3.88 2.46 -4.53
N LEU A 164 4.65 2.62 -3.46
CA LEU A 164 4.12 2.52 -2.11
C LEU A 164 3.11 3.62 -1.80
N LEU A 165 3.34 4.86 -2.22
CA LEU A 165 2.35 5.93 -2.10
C LEU A 165 1.10 5.65 -2.94
N HIS A 166 1.26 5.06 -4.13
CA HIS A 166 0.12 4.62 -4.93
C HIS A 166 -0.67 3.51 -4.21
N PHE A 167 0.01 2.53 -3.63
CA PHE A 167 -0.62 1.50 -2.80
C PHE A 167 -1.36 2.11 -1.58
N VAL A 168 -0.73 3.07 -0.87
CA VAL A 168 -1.38 3.81 0.23
C VAL A 168 -2.65 4.52 -0.24
N TYR A 169 -2.62 5.11 -1.44
CA TYR A 169 -3.80 5.71 -2.07
C TYR A 169 -4.89 4.66 -2.34
N CYS A 170 -4.55 3.52 -2.96
CA CYS A 170 -5.50 2.44 -3.20
C CYS A 170 -6.14 1.94 -1.90
N MET A 171 -5.34 1.81 -0.83
CA MET A 171 -5.84 1.46 0.50
C MET A 171 -6.77 2.52 1.08
N ALA A 172 -6.48 3.80 0.87
CA ALA A 172 -7.30 4.91 1.40
C ALA A 172 -8.65 5.02 0.69
N VAL A 173 -8.70 4.72 -0.61
CA VAL A 173 -9.91 4.82 -1.44
C VAL A 173 -10.70 3.50 -1.46
N GLY A 174 -10.00 2.36 -1.53
CA GLY A 174 -10.62 1.04 -1.71
C GLY A 174 -11.20 0.44 -0.43
N LEU A 175 -10.76 0.90 0.74
CA LEU A 175 -11.27 0.40 2.02
C LEU A 175 -12.48 1.21 2.50
N GLU A 176 -13.57 0.53 2.87
CA GLU A 176 -14.77 1.18 3.46
C GLU A 176 -14.52 1.82 4.83
N GLN A 177 -13.47 1.38 5.52
CA GLN A 177 -13.12 1.89 6.83
C GLN A 177 -12.15 3.08 6.74
N ARG A 178 -12.06 3.80 7.86
CA ARG A 178 -11.16 4.93 7.98
C ARG A 178 -9.71 4.50 7.87
N VAL A 179 -9.01 5.03 6.88
CA VAL A 179 -7.56 4.94 6.71
C VAL A 179 -6.94 6.29 7.05
N GLU A 180 -5.95 6.29 7.92
CA GLU A 180 -5.18 7.49 8.25
C GLU A 180 -3.78 7.31 7.70
N SER A 181 -3.37 8.20 6.80
CA SER A 181 -2.09 8.12 6.11
C SER A 181 -1.16 9.24 6.54
N PHE A 182 0.05 8.85 6.87
CA PHE A 182 1.16 9.73 7.26
C PHE A 182 2.38 9.38 6.43
N VAL A 183 3.17 10.39 6.11
CA VAL A 183 4.50 10.23 5.51
C VAL A 183 5.55 10.92 6.38
N PHE A 184 6.77 10.46 6.30
CA PHE A 184 7.87 11.06 7.04
C PHE A 184 9.22 10.92 6.32
N GLY A 185 10.07 11.89 6.54
CA GLY A 185 11.51 11.85 6.36
C GLY A 185 12.11 12.29 7.68
N THR A 186 12.41 13.58 7.85
CA THR A 186 12.82 14.17 9.13
C THR A 186 11.63 14.49 10.04
N ARG A 187 10.47 14.80 9.46
CA ARG A 187 9.25 15.20 10.18
C ARG A 187 8.06 14.36 9.74
N LEU A 188 7.10 14.19 10.66
CA LEU A 188 5.84 13.50 10.39
C LEU A 188 4.83 14.45 9.76
N THR A 189 4.34 14.11 8.58
CA THR A 189 3.29 14.85 7.86
C THR A 189 2.06 13.99 7.66
N ARG A 190 0.87 14.51 8.03
CA ARG A 190 -0.39 13.80 7.82
C ARG A 190 -0.92 14.11 6.42
N VAL A 191 -1.06 13.08 5.60
CA VAL A 191 -1.48 13.20 4.18
C VAL A 191 -2.87 12.61 3.90
N THR A 192 -3.61 12.20 4.92
CA THR A 192 -4.94 11.56 4.79
C THR A 192 -5.87 12.30 3.84
N ARG A 193 -6.00 13.63 3.97
CA ARG A 193 -6.91 14.42 3.12
C ARG A 193 -6.48 14.45 1.65
N HIS A 194 -5.18 14.39 1.39
CA HIS A 194 -4.63 14.39 0.04
C HIS A 194 -4.81 13.02 -0.63
N MET A 195 -4.78 11.95 0.15
CA MET A 195 -5.03 10.58 -0.34
C MET A 195 -6.51 10.27 -0.61
N GLU A 196 -7.44 11.08 -0.10
CA GLU A 196 -8.88 10.94 -0.34
C GLU A 196 -9.34 11.64 -1.64
N ALA A 197 -8.45 12.37 -2.34
CA ALA A 197 -8.78 13.06 -3.59
C ALA A 197 -9.03 12.04 -4.73
N ARG A 198 -9.90 12.40 -5.68
CA ARG A 198 -10.30 11.50 -6.78
C ARG A 198 -9.19 11.21 -7.80
N ASN A 199 -8.15 12.04 -7.85
CA ASN A 199 -7.06 11.90 -8.80
C ASN A 199 -5.77 11.48 -8.08
N VAL A 200 -5.27 10.31 -8.43
CA VAL A 200 -4.05 9.72 -7.87
C VAL A 200 -2.83 10.62 -8.08
N GLU A 201 -2.65 11.13 -9.31
CA GLU A 201 -1.48 11.94 -9.65
C GLU A 201 -1.48 13.28 -8.92
N ALA A 202 -2.64 13.93 -8.84
CA ALA A 202 -2.80 15.16 -8.05
C ALA A 202 -2.54 14.92 -6.55
N SER A 203 -2.95 13.75 -6.04
CA SER A 203 -2.67 13.35 -4.65
C SER A 203 -1.18 13.17 -4.40
N LEU A 204 -0.48 12.46 -5.29
CA LEU A 204 0.96 12.22 -5.18
C LEU A 204 1.77 13.52 -5.33
N LEU A 205 1.39 14.39 -6.28
CA LEU A 205 2.00 15.72 -6.42
C LEU A 205 1.80 16.58 -5.17
N SER A 206 0.60 16.59 -4.60
CA SER A 206 0.32 17.34 -3.37
C SER A 206 1.17 16.84 -2.21
N VAL A 207 1.36 15.53 -2.09
CA VAL A 207 2.21 14.93 -1.05
C VAL A 207 3.67 15.31 -1.28
N SER A 208 4.17 15.25 -2.51
CA SER A 208 5.54 15.61 -2.84
C SER A 208 5.86 17.09 -2.54
N GLN A 209 4.91 17.99 -2.77
CA GLN A 209 5.04 19.42 -2.45
C GLN A 209 4.98 19.73 -0.96
N MET A 210 4.27 18.91 -0.16
CA MET A 210 4.15 19.12 1.28
C MET A 210 5.38 18.68 2.08
N VAL A 211 6.18 17.81 1.50
CA VAL A 211 7.37 17.26 2.17
C VAL A 211 8.59 18.04 1.72
N GLU A 212 8.98 19.01 2.53
CA GLU A 212 10.14 19.87 2.28
C GLU A 212 11.49 19.16 2.47
N ASP A 213 11.53 18.04 3.22
CA ASP A 213 12.77 17.42 3.71
C ASP A 213 12.97 15.97 3.19
N TRP A 214 13.11 15.80 1.88
CA TRP A 214 13.42 14.48 1.29
C TRP A 214 14.84 13.96 1.61
N SER A 215 15.78 14.88 1.95
CA SER A 215 17.22 14.56 2.08
C SER A 215 17.78 14.65 3.51
N GLY A 216 16.98 15.01 4.48
CA GLY A 216 17.44 15.34 5.85
C GLY A 216 17.87 14.17 6.73
N GLY A 217 17.70 12.93 6.28
CA GLY A 217 17.96 11.70 7.06
C GLY A 217 16.81 11.36 7.99
N THR A 218 16.50 10.07 8.06
CA THR A 218 15.34 9.53 8.78
C THR A 218 15.59 9.49 10.27
N ARG A 219 14.62 9.95 11.07
CA ARG A 219 14.64 9.88 12.54
C ARG A 219 13.36 9.21 13.04
N ILE A 220 13.29 7.89 12.89
CA ILE A 220 12.08 7.10 13.16
C ILE A 220 11.60 7.30 14.60
N GLY A 221 12.52 7.33 15.57
CA GLY A 221 12.19 7.53 16.98
C GLY A 221 11.48 8.86 17.25
N GLU A 222 11.92 9.99 16.64
CA GLU A 222 11.30 11.31 16.78
C GLU A 222 9.93 11.36 16.08
N VAL A 223 9.83 10.76 14.92
CA VAL A 223 8.59 10.63 14.14
C VAL A 223 7.53 9.87 14.93
N LEU A 224 7.89 8.70 15.49
CA LEU A 224 6.99 7.90 16.32
C LEU A 224 6.59 8.63 17.60
N LYS A 225 7.50 9.39 18.23
CA LYS A 225 7.18 10.27 19.35
C LYS A 225 6.13 11.31 18.97
N SER A 226 6.35 12.02 17.87
CA SER A 226 5.38 13.00 17.35
C SER A 226 4.01 12.34 17.08
N PHE A 227 4.00 11.18 16.42
CA PHE A 227 2.79 10.42 16.15
C PHE A 227 2.05 10.04 17.45
N ASN A 228 2.73 9.43 18.40
CA ASN A 228 2.14 8.93 19.64
C ASN A 228 1.48 10.05 20.48
N TYR A 229 2.13 11.23 20.57
CA TYR A 229 1.64 12.34 21.37
C TYR A 229 0.58 13.17 20.68
N VAL A 230 0.75 13.45 19.39
CA VAL A 230 -0.15 14.37 18.65
C VAL A 230 -1.35 13.62 18.09
N TRP A 231 -1.14 12.44 17.50
CA TRP A 231 -2.16 11.72 16.72
C TRP A 231 -2.66 10.45 17.39
N GLY A 232 -1.83 9.74 18.14
CA GLY A 232 -2.11 8.39 18.65
C GLY A 232 -3.47 8.28 19.34
N ARG A 233 -3.82 9.22 20.21
CA ARG A 233 -5.13 9.22 20.89
C ARG A 233 -6.32 9.33 19.95
N ARG A 234 -6.16 9.99 18.79
CA ARG A 234 -7.25 10.22 17.83
C ARG A 234 -7.44 9.05 16.88
N VAL A 235 -6.32 8.49 16.39
CA VAL A 235 -6.34 7.52 15.29
C VAL A 235 -6.30 6.07 15.77
N LEU A 236 -5.65 5.76 16.90
CA LEU A 236 -5.54 4.39 17.44
C LEU A 236 -6.72 3.95 18.30
N ARG A 237 -7.67 4.83 18.61
CA ARG A 237 -8.79 4.61 19.54
C ARG A 237 -9.56 3.40 19.12
N ARG A 238 -9.66 2.54 18.62
CA ARG A 238 -10.56 1.42 18.31
C ARG A 238 -9.79 0.15 17.94
N GLY A 239 -8.53 0.07 18.41
CA GLY A 239 -7.69 -1.06 18.07
C GLY A 239 -7.38 -1.06 16.58
N ALA A 240 -6.76 0.02 16.11
CA ALA A 240 -6.29 0.17 14.74
C ALA A 240 -5.15 -0.80 14.46
N VAL A 241 -5.04 -1.24 13.22
CA VAL A 241 -3.83 -1.84 12.68
C VAL A 241 -2.92 -0.69 12.23
N VAL A 242 -1.66 -0.75 12.59
CA VAL A 242 -0.64 0.22 12.16
C VAL A 242 0.31 -0.47 11.21
N ILE A 243 0.50 0.11 10.04
CA ILE A 243 1.52 -0.28 9.07
C ILE A 243 2.60 0.80 9.09
N LEU A 244 3.82 0.40 9.39
CA LEU A 244 5.01 1.22 9.28
C LEU A 244 5.83 0.71 8.09
N ILE A 245 6.11 1.57 7.13
CA ILE A 245 6.87 1.25 5.92
C ILE A 245 8.21 1.98 6.02
N SER A 246 9.31 1.26 6.14
CA SER A 246 10.67 1.83 6.20
C SER A 246 11.71 0.73 6.05
N ASP A 247 12.87 1.04 5.50
CA ASP A 247 14.04 0.19 5.48
C ASP A 247 14.72 0.04 6.86
N GLY A 248 14.31 0.88 7.82
CA GLY A 248 14.81 0.88 9.18
C GLY A 248 16.15 1.57 9.36
N TRP A 249 16.56 2.40 8.39
CA TRP A 249 17.79 3.19 8.52
C TRP A 249 17.51 4.46 9.35
N ASP A 250 17.72 4.36 10.66
CA ASP A 250 17.45 5.42 11.63
C ASP A 250 18.74 6.14 12.04
N ARG A 251 18.74 7.47 11.94
CA ARG A 251 19.81 8.35 12.43
C ARG A 251 19.53 8.90 13.85
N GLY A 252 18.40 8.51 14.42
CA GLY A 252 18.01 8.89 15.78
C GLY A 252 18.72 8.08 16.86
N THR A 253 18.32 8.30 18.12
CA THR A 253 18.82 7.54 19.25
C THR A 253 18.03 6.24 19.41
N PRO A 254 18.69 5.06 19.54
CA PRO A 254 18.02 3.77 19.68
C PRO A 254 17.08 3.70 20.89
N GLU A 255 17.40 4.39 21.98
CA GLU A 255 16.60 4.44 23.21
C GLU A 255 15.24 5.11 22.98
N LEU A 256 15.23 6.21 22.20
CA LEU A 256 14.00 6.90 21.85
C LEU A 256 13.15 6.02 20.94
N LEU A 257 13.75 5.43 19.89
CA LEU A 257 13.05 4.50 18.99
C LEU A 257 12.44 3.34 19.79
N ARG A 258 13.21 2.71 20.67
CA ARG A 258 12.75 1.62 21.53
C ARG A 258 11.54 2.01 22.38
N THR A 259 11.61 3.18 23.01
CA THR A 259 10.53 3.66 23.89
C THR A 259 9.24 3.95 23.11
N GLU A 260 9.37 4.60 21.97
CA GLU A 260 8.21 5.05 21.23
C GLU A 260 7.57 3.94 20.39
N ILE A 261 8.35 2.98 19.89
CA ILE A 261 7.78 1.82 19.19
C ILE A 261 7.07 0.85 20.16
N ASP A 262 7.61 0.65 21.36
CA ASP A 262 6.94 -0.12 22.41
C ASP A 262 5.62 0.55 22.83
N ARG A 263 5.59 1.89 22.93
CA ARG A 263 4.37 2.65 23.21
C ARG A 263 3.35 2.48 22.07
N LEU A 264 3.79 2.57 20.82
CA LEU A 264 2.94 2.41 19.63
C LEU A 264 2.33 1.01 19.60
N GLN A 265 3.15 -0.03 19.76
CA GLN A 265 2.72 -1.42 19.76
C GLN A 265 1.68 -1.69 20.85
N ARG A 266 1.84 -1.13 22.06
CA ARG A 266 0.85 -1.26 23.14
C ARG A 266 -0.46 -0.52 22.84
N SER A 267 -0.41 0.56 22.07
CA SER A 267 -1.55 1.43 21.78
C SER A 267 -2.37 1.00 20.57
N CYS A 268 -1.79 0.22 19.65
CA CYS A 268 -2.46 -0.33 18.48
C CYS A 268 -2.94 -1.78 18.73
N PHE A 269 -3.72 -2.33 17.81
CA PHE A 269 -4.12 -3.73 17.84
C PHE A 269 -3.01 -4.64 17.30
N ARG A 270 -2.39 -4.22 16.21
CA ARG A 270 -1.31 -4.94 15.54
C ARG A 270 -0.37 -3.93 14.88
N LEU A 271 0.92 -4.14 15.05
CA LEU A 271 1.98 -3.35 14.42
C LEU A 271 2.65 -4.20 13.35
N VAL A 272 2.46 -3.81 12.10
CA VAL A 272 3.06 -4.44 10.92
C VAL A 272 4.18 -3.53 10.43
N TRP A 273 5.39 -4.06 10.28
CA TRP A 273 6.50 -3.35 9.66
C TRP A 273 6.75 -3.93 8.28
N LEU A 274 6.69 -3.08 7.27
CA LEU A 274 7.00 -3.40 5.89
C LEU A 274 8.39 -2.89 5.55
N ASN A 275 9.24 -3.79 5.08
CA ASN A 275 10.59 -3.43 4.64
C ASN A 275 10.78 -3.88 3.19
N PRO A 276 11.05 -2.95 2.24
CA PRO A 276 11.28 -3.30 0.84
C PRO A 276 12.55 -4.13 0.65
N LEU A 277 13.60 -3.90 1.45
CA LEU A 277 14.86 -4.60 1.34
C LEU A 277 14.78 -6.09 1.75
N LEU A 278 13.71 -6.48 2.46
CA LEU A 278 13.53 -7.87 2.91
C LEU A 278 13.35 -8.87 1.75
N GLY A 279 13.00 -8.39 0.56
CA GLY A 279 12.94 -9.20 -0.66
C GLY A 279 14.28 -9.48 -1.31
N LEU A 280 15.33 -8.74 -0.95
CA LEU A 280 16.64 -8.91 -1.56
C LEU A 280 17.32 -10.19 -1.06
N PRO A 281 17.91 -11.00 -1.96
CA PRO A 281 18.65 -12.19 -1.55
C PRO A 281 19.81 -11.85 -0.60
N GLY A 282 19.84 -12.52 0.55
CA GLY A 282 20.89 -12.31 1.56
C GLY A 282 20.72 -11.07 2.43
N TYR A 283 19.60 -10.33 2.32
CA TYR A 283 19.33 -9.22 3.23
C TYR A 283 19.12 -9.69 4.66
N GLU A 284 19.84 -9.09 5.58
CA GLU A 284 19.66 -9.26 7.02
C GLU A 284 19.36 -7.89 7.67
N PRO A 285 18.38 -7.81 8.59
CA PRO A 285 18.00 -6.56 9.27
C PRO A 285 19.04 -6.16 10.34
N LEU A 286 20.26 -5.85 9.90
CA LEU A 286 21.39 -5.55 10.75
C LEU A 286 21.49 -4.09 11.18
N THR A 287 20.70 -3.20 10.58
CA THR A 287 20.69 -1.78 10.97
C THR A 287 20.28 -1.65 12.44
N ILE A 288 20.90 -0.70 13.15
CA ILE A 288 20.62 -0.46 14.58
C ILE A 288 19.11 -0.18 14.79
N GLY A 289 18.51 0.58 13.88
CA GLY A 289 17.07 0.86 13.91
C GLY A 289 16.23 -0.43 13.86
N MET A 290 16.50 -1.33 12.90
CA MET A 290 15.78 -2.59 12.78
C MET A 290 15.99 -3.50 14.00
N GLN A 291 17.24 -3.67 14.44
CA GLN A 291 17.54 -4.49 15.62
C GLN A 291 16.83 -3.98 16.89
N THR A 292 16.69 -2.66 17.00
CA THR A 292 15.98 -2.02 18.12
C THR A 292 14.47 -2.20 18.02
N ALA A 293 13.92 -2.12 16.82
CA ALA A 293 12.47 -2.11 16.56
C ALA A 293 11.85 -3.51 16.54
N LEU A 294 12.51 -4.49 15.91
CA LEU A 294 11.99 -5.84 15.68
C LEU A 294 11.37 -6.53 16.90
N PRO A 295 11.92 -6.43 18.15
CA PRO A 295 11.29 -7.02 19.32
C PRO A 295 9.89 -6.51 19.63
N TYR A 296 9.49 -5.37 19.07
CA TYR A 296 8.20 -4.69 19.30
C TYR A 296 7.26 -4.82 18.12
N VAL A 297 7.70 -5.37 17.00
CA VAL A 297 6.89 -5.55 15.78
C VAL A 297 6.13 -6.87 15.86
N ASP A 298 4.82 -6.85 15.56
CA ASP A 298 4.01 -8.06 15.55
C ASP A 298 4.21 -8.88 14.28
N ASP A 299 4.33 -8.19 13.12
CA ASP A 299 4.59 -8.79 11.81
C ASP A 299 5.66 -7.99 11.07
N PHE A 300 6.65 -8.68 10.54
CA PHE A 300 7.70 -8.12 9.70
C PHE A 300 7.62 -8.76 8.32
N LEU A 301 7.26 -7.97 7.29
CA LEU A 301 6.89 -8.46 5.97
C LEU A 301 7.65 -7.70 4.87
N PRO A 302 7.95 -8.36 3.74
CA PRO A 302 8.51 -7.70 2.56
C PRO A 302 7.47 -6.82 1.86
N VAL A 303 7.95 -5.83 1.10
CA VAL A 303 7.12 -4.94 0.27
C VAL A 303 7.90 -4.41 -0.93
N HIS A 304 8.53 -5.29 -1.69
CA HIS A 304 9.41 -4.96 -2.80
C HIS A 304 8.80 -5.21 -4.18
N ASN A 305 7.72 -6.00 -4.27
CA ASN A 305 7.05 -6.34 -5.52
C ASN A 305 5.54 -6.43 -5.33
N LEU A 306 4.79 -6.61 -6.44
CA LEU A 306 3.33 -6.67 -6.38
C LEU A 306 2.83 -7.91 -5.63
N ALA A 307 3.49 -9.06 -5.78
CA ALA A 307 3.13 -10.27 -5.07
C ALA A 307 3.19 -10.07 -3.54
N SER A 308 4.21 -9.38 -3.03
CA SER A 308 4.33 -9.05 -1.60
C SER A 308 3.23 -8.11 -1.10
N LEU A 309 2.72 -7.21 -1.95
CA LEU A 309 1.57 -6.36 -1.62
C LEU A 309 0.26 -7.15 -1.61
N GLU A 310 0.07 -8.10 -2.52
CA GLU A 310 -1.08 -9.02 -2.51
C GLU A 310 -1.08 -9.90 -1.27
N ASP A 311 0.08 -10.43 -0.89
CA ASP A 311 0.26 -11.21 0.34
C ASP A 311 -0.06 -10.37 1.59
N LEU A 312 0.38 -9.11 1.61
CA LEU A 312 0.03 -8.17 2.67
C LEU A 312 -1.49 -7.97 2.77
N VAL A 313 -2.18 -7.77 1.65
CA VAL A 313 -3.65 -7.63 1.62
C VAL A 313 -4.30 -8.88 2.18
N GLY A 314 -3.88 -10.06 1.74
CA GLY A 314 -4.33 -11.35 2.28
C GLY A 314 -4.04 -11.52 3.77
N HIS A 315 -2.89 -11.04 4.23
CA HIS A 315 -2.52 -11.03 5.66
C HIS A 315 -3.43 -10.11 6.47
N LEU A 316 -3.69 -8.88 5.99
CA LEU A 316 -4.55 -7.91 6.65
C LEU A 316 -6.02 -8.38 6.75
N ALA A 317 -6.53 -9.07 5.73
CA ALA A 317 -7.85 -9.67 5.75
C ALA A 317 -7.99 -10.74 6.85
N ARG A 318 -6.92 -11.48 7.13
CA ARG A 318 -6.86 -12.53 8.16
C ARG A 318 -6.54 -12.02 9.57
N VAL A 319 -6.35 -10.71 9.75
CA VAL A 319 -6.11 -10.12 11.08
C VAL A 319 -7.30 -10.39 11.98
N GLY A 320 -7.13 -11.31 12.91
CA GLY A 320 -8.19 -11.90 13.74
C GLY A 320 -8.80 -10.95 14.77
N VAL A 321 -9.78 -11.47 15.50
CA VAL A 321 -10.51 -10.72 16.55
C VAL A 321 -9.64 -10.50 17.81
N CYS A 322 -8.76 -11.45 18.12
CA CYS A 322 -7.89 -11.39 19.28
C CYS A 322 -6.53 -10.76 18.94
N ARG A 323 -6.02 -9.95 19.88
CA ARG A 323 -4.68 -9.40 19.77
C ARG A 323 -3.67 -10.54 19.80
N PRO A 324 -2.66 -10.56 18.89
CA PRO A 324 -1.63 -11.57 18.94
C PRO A 324 -0.81 -11.46 20.24
N VAL A 325 -0.35 -12.61 20.72
CA VAL A 325 0.66 -12.64 21.79
C VAL A 325 1.97 -12.15 21.18
N ARG A 326 2.67 -11.25 21.88
CA ARG A 326 3.95 -10.70 21.44
C ARG A 326 4.93 -11.81 21.07
N LYS A 327 5.38 -11.83 19.85
CA LYS A 327 6.41 -12.76 19.38
C LYS A 327 7.77 -12.22 19.78
N GLN A 328 8.61 -13.08 20.38
CA GLN A 328 10.05 -12.78 20.50
C GLN A 328 10.70 -13.18 19.18
N TRP A 329 11.09 -12.20 18.39
CA TRP A 329 11.86 -12.43 17.16
C TRP A 329 13.30 -12.77 17.57
N SER A 330 13.72 -14.04 17.41
CA SER A 330 15.12 -14.43 17.53
C SER A 330 15.81 -14.28 16.17
N ARG A 331 17.11 -13.97 16.15
CA ARG A 331 17.93 -13.81 14.93
C ARG A 331 17.81 -14.96 13.91
N VAL A 332 17.37 -16.13 14.35
CA VAL A 332 17.26 -17.35 13.53
C VAL A 332 15.95 -17.41 12.71
N GLN A 333 14.93 -16.61 13.02
CA GLN A 333 13.63 -16.73 12.36
C GLN A 333 13.46 -15.82 11.13
N VAL A 334 14.33 -14.86 10.91
CA VAL A 334 14.26 -13.92 9.77
C VAL A 334 14.65 -14.59 8.46
N GLY A 335 15.36 -15.72 8.49
CA GLY A 335 15.82 -16.46 7.30
C GLY A 335 15.03 -17.71 6.94
N ARG A 336 13.93 -18.04 7.62
CA ARG A 336 13.20 -19.30 7.42
C ARG A 336 11.70 -19.13 7.18
N LYS A 337 11.29 -18.27 6.25
CA LYS A 337 9.97 -18.38 5.62
C LYS A 337 9.90 -17.42 4.43
N VAL A 338 10.35 -17.88 3.34
CA VAL A 338 9.77 -17.58 2.03
C VAL A 338 9.34 -18.90 1.45
#